data_1c7132d911bd561cd1757c43c79ab5cd
#
_entry.id   1c7132d911bd561cd1757c43c79ab5cd
#
_cell.length_a   1.000
_cell.length_b   1.000
_cell.length_c   1.000
_cell.angle_alpha   90.00
_cell.angle_beta   90.00
_cell.angle_gamma   90.00
#
_symmetry.space_group_name_H-M   'P 1'
#
loop_
_entity.id
_entity.type
_entity.pdbx_description
1 polymer ?
#
loop_
_entity_poly.entity_id
_entity_poly.type
_entity_poly.pdbx_seq_one_letter_code
_entity_poly.pdbx_strand_id
1 'polypeptide(L)'
;MKSARASILGWILIPVSLAMIAAVILTSALLTQNVVTKTDQQLRQEAEELSLLSEQAIDPVSGATYSKSSDLLELYINRAVPDTDELLFVLVNGKVTERSSGELDIRLDRDPSFIALVNTLDEPYLGDYDFGGTKIRFVAIPVQSTIDSGVMVAAIVIDSRMASIQTTLFELGLIMLIALAAATLVGWIVAGRILKPMRDLGTMTRNVRDGTVSERLSGFNTNSEIGGIAQDFNSMLDRTAEAFDSQKRFVDDAGHELKTPLTIIRGHLDLIKANSTEVKSSMPIIEDEVLRMTRIVKDLQTLTKSSEPTFIQLESVNPGDIVDEVFVKAGALAERNWMIEVTEIIPIYLDRQRIAQALIQLIDNAIKHTEPADSIEIGCRTKSGFCEFYVGDSGPGIPVSSRSKVFDRFVRGNWTPQDTEGSGLGLAIVSAIAQGHGGEVFIDSSKLGGAEVGLRVKLDQTMQVGKE
;
A
#
# COMPACT_ATOMS: atom_id res chain seq x y z
N MET A 1 -20.93 12.88 2.46
CA MET A 1 -20.05 11.77 2.04
C MET A 1 -20.06 10.72 3.15
N LYS A 2 -20.49 9.49 2.85
CA LYS A 2 -20.41 8.38 3.83
C LYS A 2 -18.95 8.20 4.21
N SER A 3 -18.64 8.11 5.51
CA SER A 3 -17.24 7.95 5.92
C SER A 3 -16.70 6.62 5.36
N ALA A 4 -15.49 6.60 4.85
CA ALA A 4 -14.86 5.38 4.32
C ALA A 4 -14.91 4.22 5.35
N ARG A 5 -14.89 4.54 6.65
CA ARG A 5 -15.08 3.57 7.74
C ARG A 5 -16.43 2.86 7.67
N ALA A 6 -17.51 3.64 7.50
CA ALA A 6 -18.86 3.06 7.42
C ALA A 6 -19.05 2.19 6.17
N SER A 7 -18.38 2.55 5.07
CA SER A 7 -18.42 1.75 3.85
C SER A 7 -17.70 0.42 4.01
N ILE A 8 -16.49 0.42 4.58
CA ILE A 8 -15.71 -0.82 4.81
C ILE A 8 -16.45 -1.75 5.79
N LEU A 9 -16.97 -1.18 6.90
CA LEU A 9 -17.76 -1.95 7.86
C LEU A 9 -19.01 -2.55 7.22
N GLY A 10 -19.73 -1.79 6.41
CA GLY A 10 -20.91 -2.30 5.69
C GLY A 10 -20.57 -3.49 4.78
N TRP A 11 -19.47 -3.42 4.03
CA TRP A 11 -19.02 -4.52 3.17
C TRP A 11 -18.67 -5.80 3.93
N ILE A 12 -18.23 -5.69 5.19
CA ILE A 12 -17.87 -6.84 6.02
C ILE A 12 -19.12 -7.34 6.79
N LEU A 13 -19.90 -6.45 7.39
CA LEU A 13 -21.01 -6.82 8.28
C LEU A 13 -22.21 -7.37 7.53
N ILE A 14 -22.51 -6.89 6.30
CA ILE A 14 -23.65 -7.39 5.53
C ILE A 14 -23.53 -8.89 5.23
N PRO A 15 -22.42 -9.40 4.63
CA PRO A 15 -22.30 -10.83 4.35
C PRO A 15 -22.20 -11.67 5.63
N VAL A 16 -21.58 -11.16 6.69
CA VAL A 16 -21.51 -11.86 7.97
C VAL A 16 -22.92 -11.99 8.59
N SER A 17 -23.71 -10.91 8.61
CA SER A 17 -25.08 -10.95 9.12
C SER A 17 -25.96 -11.90 8.30
N LEU A 18 -25.81 -11.90 6.98
CA LEU A 18 -26.54 -12.81 6.10
C LEU A 18 -26.18 -14.27 6.37
N ALA A 19 -24.90 -14.56 6.53
CA ALA A 19 -24.43 -15.91 6.87
C ALA A 19 -24.95 -16.37 8.24
N MET A 20 -24.99 -15.49 9.24
CA MET A 20 -25.53 -15.78 10.57
C MET A 20 -27.03 -16.09 10.50
N ILE A 21 -27.79 -15.30 9.78
CA ILE A 21 -29.24 -15.53 9.57
C ILE A 21 -29.45 -16.87 8.89
N ALA A 22 -28.72 -17.16 7.83
CA ALA A 22 -28.79 -18.43 7.12
C ALA A 22 -28.43 -19.62 8.04
N ALA A 23 -27.43 -19.47 8.90
CA ALA A 23 -27.06 -20.51 9.86
C ALA A 23 -28.17 -20.79 10.87
N VAL A 24 -28.85 -19.76 11.41
CA VAL A 24 -29.99 -19.93 12.32
C VAL A 24 -31.14 -20.63 11.64
N ILE A 25 -31.48 -20.25 10.42
CA ILE A 25 -32.56 -20.88 9.63
C ILE A 25 -32.22 -22.34 9.37
N LEU A 26 -31.02 -22.63 8.94
CA LEU A 26 -30.56 -24.01 8.66
C LEU A 26 -30.58 -24.87 9.94
N THR A 27 -30.06 -24.34 11.04
CA THR A 27 -30.07 -25.03 12.34
C THR A 27 -31.49 -25.30 12.81
N SER A 28 -32.39 -24.33 12.69
CA SER A 28 -33.81 -24.49 13.02
C SER A 28 -34.46 -25.61 12.20
N ALA A 29 -34.24 -25.61 10.88
CA ALA A 29 -34.77 -26.65 10.00
C ALA A 29 -34.24 -28.06 10.34
N LEU A 30 -32.93 -28.17 10.58
CA LEU A 30 -32.29 -29.44 10.95
C LEU A 30 -32.80 -29.98 12.32
N LEU A 31 -32.87 -29.08 13.32
CA LEU A 31 -33.38 -29.47 14.65
C LEU A 31 -34.81 -29.93 14.59
N THR A 32 -35.67 -29.20 13.89
CA THR A 32 -37.08 -29.57 13.71
C THR A 32 -37.25 -30.92 13.00
N GLN A 33 -36.51 -31.13 11.93
CA GLN A 33 -36.51 -32.42 11.20
C GLN A 33 -36.01 -33.58 12.09
N ASN A 34 -34.94 -33.34 12.86
CA ASN A 34 -34.39 -34.33 13.76
C ASN A 34 -35.40 -34.73 14.87
N VAL A 35 -36.14 -33.77 15.43
CA VAL A 35 -37.16 -34.07 16.43
C VAL A 35 -38.27 -34.95 15.86
N VAL A 36 -38.81 -34.61 14.70
CA VAL A 36 -39.84 -35.43 14.06
C VAL A 36 -39.33 -36.83 13.75
N THR A 37 -38.14 -36.94 13.13
CA THR A 37 -37.58 -38.24 12.77
C THR A 37 -37.29 -39.12 13.98
N LYS A 38 -36.71 -38.55 15.05
CA LYS A 38 -36.44 -39.30 16.28
C LYS A 38 -37.74 -39.73 16.99
N THR A 39 -38.75 -38.86 17.02
CA THR A 39 -40.03 -39.19 17.58
C THR A 39 -40.70 -40.35 16.81
N ASP A 40 -40.65 -40.31 15.50
CA ASP A 40 -41.16 -41.43 14.68
C ASP A 40 -40.38 -42.72 14.90
N GLN A 41 -39.09 -42.67 15.03
CA GLN A 41 -38.26 -43.84 15.33
C GLN A 41 -38.57 -44.46 16.69
N GLN A 42 -38.70 -43.59 17.73
CA GLN A 42 -39.11 -44.06 19.09
C GLN A 42 -40.47 -44.76 19.06
N LEU A 43 -41.48 -44.15 18.49
CA LEU A 43 -42.83 -44.71 18.42
C LEU A 43 -42.86 -46.00 17.56
N ARG A 44 -42.09 -46.09 16.51
CA ARG A 44 -41.95 -47.35 15.72
C ARG A 44 -41.24 -48.45 16.52
N GLN A 45 -40.23 -48.12 17.29
CA GLN A 45 -39.53 -49.09 18.13
C GLN A 45 -40.47 -49.66 19.21
N GLU A 46 -41.29 -48.80 19.86
CA GLU A 46 -42.32 -49.24 20.78
C GLU A 46 -43.31 -50.21 20.09
N ALA A 47 -43.70 -49.90 18.83
CA ALA A 47 -44.57 -50.75 18.06
C ALA A 47 -43.94 -52.11 17.71
N GLU A 48 -42.68 -52.14 17.32
CA GLU A 48 -41.94 -53.37 17.03
C GLU A 48 -41.74 -54.24 18.28
N GLU A 49 -41.37 -53.63 19.42
CA GLU A 49 -41.19 -54.36 20.67
C GLU A 49 -42.48 -55.05 21.13
N LEU A 50 -43.61 -54.33 21.08
CA LEU A 50 -44.90 -54.93 21.44
C LEU A 50 -45.35 -55.99 20.42
N SER A 51 -45.15 -55.76 19.13
CA SER A 51 -45.53 -56.73 18.11
C SER A 51 -44.74 -58.07 18.28
N LEU A 52 -43.46 -57.99 18.54
CA LEU A 52 -42.62 -59.17 18.79
C LEU A 52 -43.08 -59.93 20.06
N LEU A 53 -43.45 -59.21 21.14
CA LEU A 53 -44.00 -59.82 22.32
C LEU A 53 -45.36 -60.48 22.07
N SER A 54 -46.19 -59.86 21.25
CA SER A 54 -47.50 -60.41 20.91
C SER A 54 -47.45 -61.66 20.01
N GLU A 55 -46.49 -61.75 19.09
CA GLU A 55 -46.22 -62.92 18.24
C GLU A 55 -45.71 -64.12 19.00
N GLN A 56 -44.83 -63.86 19.98
CA GLN A 56 -44.31 -64.95 20.80
C GLN A 56 -45.32 -65.50 21.80
N ALA A 57 -46.30 -64.65 22.22
CA ALA A 57 -47.34 -64.96 23.19
C ALA A 57 -46.89 -65.73 24.45
N ILE A 58 -45.59 -65.57 24.82
CA ILE A 58 -44.95 -66.27 25.93
C ILE A 58 -44.34 -65.23 26.89
N ASP A 59 -44.67 -65.31 28.15
CA ASP A 59 -43.99 -64.52 29.15
C ASP A 59 -42.48 -64.90 29.22
N PRO A 60 -41.57 -64.01 28.96
CA PRO A 60 -40.13 -64.28 28.94
C PRO A 60 -39.58 -64.63 30.36
N VAL A 61 -40.32 -64.39 31.44
CA VAL A 61 -39.89 -64.68 32.81
C VAL A 61 -40.51 -66.00 33.32
N SER A 62 -41.82 -66.18 33.11
CA SER A 62 -42.54 -67.36 33.62
C SER A 62 -42.65 -68.50 32.62
N GLY A 63 -42.42 -68.25 31.32
CA GLY A 63 -42.61 -69.24 30.24
C GLY A 63 -44.07 -69.56 29.94
N ALA A 64 -45.03 -68.86 30.53
CA ALA A 64 -46.44 -69.08 30.37
C ALA A 64 -46.96 -68.44 29.05
N THR A 65 -47.91 -69.08 28.35
CA THR A 65 -48.55 -68.54 27.16
C THR A 65 -49.69 -67.62 27.58
N TYR A 66 -49.69 -66.38 27.07
CA TYR A 66 -50.78 -65.43 27.28
C TYR A 66 -52.02 -65.86 26.48
N SER A 67 -53.15 -66.00 27.20
CA SER A 67 -54.43 -66.35 26.59
C SER A 67 -55.31 -65.10 26.33
N LYS A 68 -54.98 -63.99 26.98
CA LYS A 68 -55.71 -62.72 26.88
C LYS A 68 -54.76 -61.62 26.49
N SER A 69 -55.20 -60.66 25.64
CA SER A 69 -54.47 -59.44 25.27
C SER A 69 -54.32 -58.53 26.48
N SER A 70 -55.25 -58.52 27.41
CA SER A 70 -55.17 -57.75 28.65
C SER A 70 -53.91 -58.09 29.49
N ASP A 71 -53.58 -59.36 29.66
CA ASP A 71 -52.50 -59.83 30.53
C ASP A 71 -51.13 -59.45 29.92
N LEU A 72 -51.00 -59.51 28.57
CA LEU A 72 -49.80 -59.11 27.82
C LEU A 72 -49.58 -57.59 27.94
N LEU A 73 -50.65 -56.83 27.71
CA LEU A 73 -50.58 -55.35 27.69
C LEU A 73 -50.33 -54.80 29.11
N GLU A 74 -50.87 -55.39 30.16
CA GLU A 74 -50.62 -55.03 31.56
C GLU A 74 -49.15 -55.29 31.91
N LEU A 75 -48.60 -56.43 31.49
CA LEU A 75 -47.18 -56.73 31.68
C LEU A 75 -46.28 -55.69 30.98
N TYR A 76 -46.61 -55.33 29.74
CA TYR A 76 -45.81 -54.39 28.97
C TYR A 76 -45.83 -53.00 29.63
N ILE A 77 -46.96 -52.41 29.98
CA ILE A 77 -47.08 -51.10 30.59
C ILE A 77 -46.40 -51.01 31.97
N ASN A 78 -46.46 -52.09 32.74
CA ASN A 78 -45.79 -52.14 34.05
C ASN A 78 -44.27 -52.27 33.96
N ARG A 79 -43.74 -52.70 32.81
CA ARG A 79 -42.29 -52.76 32.53
C ARG A 79 -41.73 -51.55 31.81
N ALA A 80 -42.61 -50.86 31.08
CA ALA A 80 -42.26 -49.66 30.33
C ALA A 80 -41.89 -48.51 31.29
N VAL A 81 -40.78 -47.86 30.98
CA VAL A 81 -40.36 -46.60 31.66
C VAL A 81 -40.46 -45.49 30.67
N PRO A 82 -41.60 -44.76 30.67
CA PRO A 82 -41.80 -43.69 29.71
C PRO A 82 -40.85 -42.52 29.95
N ASP A 83 -40.46 -41.87 28.85
CA ASP A 83 -39.76 -40.60 28.91
C ASP A 83 -40.63 -39.49 29.51
N THR A 84 -40.04 -38.36 29.90
CA THR A 84 -40.77 -37.24 30.54
C THR A 84 -41.85 -36.64 29.67
N ASP A 85 -41.75 -36.76 28.34
CA ASP A 85 -42.69 -36.26 27.36
C ASP A 85 -43.50 -37.37 26.64
N GLU A 86 -43.46 -38.59 27.19
CA GLU A 86 -44.14 -39.77 26.68
C GLU A 86 -45.30 -40.21 27.57
N LEU A 87 -46.39 -40.61 26.93
CA LEU A 87 -47.56 -41.13 27.56
C LEU A 87 -47.87 -42.53 27.01
N LEU A 88 -47.91 -43.51 27.87
CA LEU A 88 -48.33 -44.86 27.55
C LEU A 88 -49.63 -45.22 28.25
N PHE A 89 -50.59 -45.79 27.54
CA PHE A 89 -51.83 -46.35 28.16
C PHE A 89 -52.40 -47.46 27.31
N VAL A 90 -53.23 -48.26 27.94
CA VAL A 90 -53.82 -49.46 27.37
C VAL A 90 -55.31 -49.39 27.39
N LEU A 91 -55.91 -49.80 26.30
CA LEU A 91 -57.35 -50.02 26.19
C LEU A 91 -57.62 -51.54 26.09
N VAL A 92 -58.62 -52.02 26.84
CA VAL A 92 -59.14 -53.40 26.76
C VAL A 92 -60.64 -53.31 26.52
N ASN A 93 -61.10 -53.97 25.49
CA ASN A 93 -62.51 -53.94 25.06
C ASN A 93 -63.09 -52.49 24.98
N GLY A 94 -62.27 -51.59 24.44
CA GLY A 94 -62.64 -50.19 24.19
C GLY A 94 -62.62 -49.28 25.40
N LYS A 95 -62.15 -49.77 26.57
CA LYS A 95 -62.03 -48.95 27.79
C LYS A 95 -60.58 -48.87 28.21
N VAL A 96 -60.12 -47.69 28.66
CA VAL A 96 -58.80 -47.50 29.24
C VAL A 96 -58.73 -48.29 30.57
N THR A 97 -57.78 -49.19 30.69
CA THR A 97 -57.54 -50.02 31.87
C THR A 97 -56.34 -49.64 32.68
N GLU A 98 -55.25 -49.34 32.00
CA GLU A 98 -53.93 -48.99 32.59
C GLU A 98 -53.32 -47.80 31.92
N ARG A 99 -52.55 -47.02 32.69
CA ARG A 99 -51.79 -45.85 32.26
C ARG A 99 -50.41 -45.86 32.93
N SER A 100 -49.37 -45.51 32.18
CA SER A 100 -48.04 -45.31 32.76
C SER A 100 -48.02 -44.18 33.78
N SER A 101 -47.14 -44.27 34.73
CA SER A 101 -46.96 -43.29 35.82
C SER A 101 -46.19 -42.04 35.41
N GLY A 102 -46.11 -41.70 34.13
CA GLY A 102 -45.35 -40.56 33.63
C GLY A 102 -45.84 -39.20 34.15
N GLU A 103 -44.94 -38.23 34.15
CA GLU A 103 -45.18 -36.88 34.71
C GLU A 103 -46.11 -36.00 33.88
N LEU A 104 -46.54 -36.43 32.69
CA LEU A 104 -47.37 -35.64 31.82
C LEU A 104 -48.80 -35.48 32.35
N ASP A 105 -49.22 -34.21 32.49
CA ASP A 105 -50.60 -33.85 32.94
C ASP A 105 -51.64 -33.94 31.82
N ILE A 106 -51.23 -34.40 30.63
CA ILE A 106 -52.12 -34.57 29.51
C ILE A 106 -52.93 -35.84 29.64
N ARG A 107 -54.29 -35.67 29.65
CA ARG A 107 -55.24 -36.77 29.87
C ARG A 107 -55.84 -37.27 28.58
N LEU A 108 -54.95 -37.65 27.61
CA LEU A 108 -55.39 -38.23 26.34
C LEU A 108 -56.18 -39.53 26.52
N ASP A 109 -55.91 -40.25 27.61
CA ASP A 109 -56.59 -41.45 28.07
C ASP A 109 -58.09 -41.17 28.48
N ARG A 110 -58.49 -39.92 28.60
CA ARG A 110 -59.87 -39.51 28.91
C ARG A 110 -60.58 -38.79 27.76
N ASP A 111 -59.93 -38.58 26.62
CA ASP A 111 -60.56 -37.94 25.47
C ASP A 111 -61.44 -38.93 24.71
N PRO A 112 -62.78 -38.74 24.67
CA PRO A 112 -63.68 -39.64 24.01
C PRO A 112 -63.43 -39.73 22.48
N SER A 113 -62.98 -38.61 21.89
CA SER A 113 -62.75 -38.54 20.45
C SER A 113 -61.49 -39.33 20.05
N PHE A 114 -60.44 -39.23 20.87
CA PHE A 114 -59.21 -39.98 20.67
C PHE A 114 -59.42 -41.47 20.93
N ILE A 115 -60.11 -41.86 22.00
CA ILE A 115 -60.47 -43.22 22.35
C ILE A 115 -61.32 -43.85 21.23
N ALA A 116 -62.29 -43.14 20.68
CA ALA A 116 -63.09 -43.61 19.55
C ALA A 116 -62.21 -43.83 18.31
N LEU A 117 -61.29 -42.93 17.98
CA LEU A 117 -60.35 -43.07 16.88
C LEU A 117 -59.53 -44.35 17.02
N VAL A 118 -58.88 -44.53 18.18
CA VAL A 118 -57.97 -45.64 18.40
C VAL A 118 -58.70 -47.01 18.37
N ASN A 119 -59.94 -47.06 18.84
CA ASN A 119 -60.74 -48.26 18.79
C ASN A 119 -61.21 -48.71 17.42
N THR A 120 -61.07 -47.88 16.39
CA THR A 120 -61.37 -48.24 14.97
C THR A 120 -60.20 -48.79 14.25
N LEU A 121 -59.02 -48.88 14.87
CA LEU A 121 -57.79 -49.32 14.23
C LEU A 121 -57.62 -50.86 14.34
N ASP A 122 -57.43 -51.52 13.23
CA ASP A 122 -57.18 -52.97 13.14
C ASP A 122 -55.69 -53.30 12.92
N GLU A 123 -54.91 -52.29 12.50
CA GLU A 123 -53.45 -52.42 12.26
C GLU A 123 -52.70 -51.30 12.99
N PRO A 124 -51.39 -51.49 13.29
CA PRO A 124 -50.59 -50.47 13.93
C PRO A 124 -50.60 -49.15 13.12
N TYR A 125 -50.99 -48.08 13.78
CA TYR A 125 -51.17 -46.77 13.13
C TYR A 125 -50.33 -45.71 13.84
N LEU A 126 -49.45 -45.04 13.08
CA LEU A 126 -48.67 -43.89 13.49
C LEU A 126 -49.35 -42.61 12.95
N GLY A 127 -49.73 -41.69 13.79
CA GLY A 127 -50.43 -40.49 13.39
C GLY A 127 -50.21 -39.30 14.31
N ASP A 128 -50.82 -38.17 13.89
CA ASP A 128 -50.82 -36.94 14.69
C ASP A 128 -52.24 -36.70 15.25
N TYR A 129 -52.31 -36.19 16.48
CA TYR A 129 -53.54 -35.77 17.11
C TYR A 129 -53.41 -34.44 17.79
N ASP A 130 -54.40 -33.55 17.64
CA ASP A 130 -54.42 -32.25 18.30
C ASP A 130 -55.33 -32.34 19.53
N PHE A 131 -54.71 -32.27 20.70
CA PHE A 131 -55.41 -32.28 21.98
C PHE A 131 -55.43 -30.88 22.58
N GLY A 132 -56.50 -30.13 22.34
CA GLY A 132 -56.66 -28.79 22.90
C GLY A 132 -55.62 -27.76 22.43
N GLY A 133 -55.13 -27.89 21.23
CA GLY A 133 -54.06 -27.04 20.64
C GLY A 133 -52.67 -27.59 20.88
N THR A 134 -52.48 -28.73 21.58
CA THR A 134 -51.21 -29.40 21.80
C THR A 134 -51.06 -30.52 20.77
N LYS A 135 -50.00 -30.47 19.97
CA LYS A 135 -49.67 -31.50 18.97
C LYS A 135 -49.04 -32.72 19.60
N ILE A 136 -49.71 -33.85 19.44
CA ILE A 136 -49.28 -35.14 19.94
C ILE A 136 -49.05 -36.09 18.77
N ARG A 137 -47.87 -36.71 18.74
CA ARG A 137 -47.58 -37.80 17.83
C ARG A 137 -47.79 -39.10 18.58
N PHE A 138 -48.56 -40.03 18.00
CA PHE A 138 -48.91 -41.27 18.68
C PHE A 138 -48.78 -42.48 17.75
N VAL A 139 -48.54 -43.62 18.37
CA VAL A 139 -48.73 -44.92 17.71
C VAL A 139 -49.76 -45.72 18.51
N ALA A 140 -50.73 -46.27 17.81
CA ALA A 140 -51.71 -47.18 18.40
C ALA A 140 -51.45 -48.58 17.83
N ILE A 141 -51.35 -49.55 18.69
CA ILE A 141 -50.97 -50.92 18.38
C ILE A 141 -52.08 -51.85 18.86
N PRO A 142 -52.95 -52.30 17.94
CA PRO A 142 -53.99 -53.29 18.30
C PRO A 142 -53.38 -54.66 18.54
N VAL A 143 -53.78 -55.31 19.62
CA VAL A 143 -53.41 -56.68 20.01
C VAL A 143 -54.69 -57.47 20.13
N GLN A 144 -54.83 -58.45 19.26
CA GLN A 144 -56.04 -59.32 19.24
C GLN A 144 -55.70 -60.69 19.85
N SER A 145 -56.57 -61.16 20.75
CA SER A 145 -56.54 -62.52 21.25
C SER A 145 -57.85 -63.25 20.95
N THR A 146 -57.95 -64.53 21.26
CA THR A 146 -59.17 -65.31 21.10
C THR A 146 -60.27 -64.96 22.12
N ILE A 147 -59.92 -64.20 23.19
CA ILE A 147 -60.84 -63.95 24.32
C ILE A 147 -61.21 -62.47 24.38
N ASP A 148 -60.26 -61.56 24.13
CA ASP A 148 -60.40 -60.11 24.25
C ASP A 148 -59.60 -59.37 23.15
N SER A 149 -59.88 -58.07 22.98
CA SER A 149 -59.12 -57.19 22.13
C SER A 149 -58.59 -56.04 22.99
N GLY A 150 -57.34 -55.65 22.74
CA GLY A 150 -56.70 -54.54 23.39
C GLY A 150 -55.97 -53.64 22.38
N VAL A 151 -55.73 -52.40 22.79
CA VAL A 151 -54.89 -51.46 22.03
C VAL A 151 -53.94 -50.78 22.99
N MET A 152 -52.66 -50.87 22.67
CA MET A 152 -51.67 -50.04 23.31
C MET A 152 -51.50 -48.73 22.59
N VAL A 153 -51.36 -47.66 23.28
CA VAL A 153 -51.07 -46.33 22.77
C VAL A 153 -49.82 -45.78 23.41
N ALA A 154 -48.87 -45.46 22.57
CA ALA A 154 -47.69 -44.66 22.94
C ALA A 154 -47.84 -43.31 22.28
N ALA A 155 -47.76 -42.23 23.04
CA ALA A 155 -47.95 -40.87 22.55
C ALA A 155 -46.85 -39.93 23.09
N ILE A 156 -46.33 -39.08 22.25
CA ILE A 156 -45.26 -38.13 22.56
C ILE A 156 -45.73 -36.71 22.25
N VAL A 157 -45.53 -35.80 23.19
CA VAL A 157 -45.93 -34.40 23.06
C VAL A 157 -44.84 -33.65 22.28
N ILE A 158 -45.14 -33.33 20.99
CA ILE A 158 -44.16 -32.66 20.11
C ILE A 158 -43.92 -31.22 20.58
N ASP A 159 -44.93 -30.53 21.11
CA ASP A 159 -44.84 -29.13 21.48
C ASP A 159 -43.81 -28.91 22.61
N SER A 160 -43.62 -29.83 23.53
CA SER A 160 -42.58 -29.75 24.57
C SER A 160 -41.16 -29.80 23.99
N ARG A 161 -40.95 -30.69 23.01
CA ARG A 161 -39.70 -30.82 22.28
C ARG A 161 -39.40 -29.57 21.41
N MET A 162 -40.45 -29.02 20.79
CA MET A 162 -40.34 -27.77 20.01
C MET A 162 -40.01 -26.54 20.88
N ALA A 163 -40.58 -26.45 22.08
CA ALA A 163 -40.25 -25.38 23.01
C ALA A 163 -38.78 -25.39 23.43
N SER A 164 -38.21 -26.57 23.63
CA SER A 164 -36.77 -26.72 23.89
C SER A 164 -35.90 -26.23 22.74
N ILE A 165 -36.29 -26.49 21.47
CA ILE A 165 -35.64 -25.96 20.30
C ILE A 165 -35.68 -24.43 20.26
N GLN A 166 -36.83 -23.82 20.55
CA GLN A 166 -36.99 -22.35 20.57
C GLN A 166 -36.02 -21.71 21.57
N THR A 167 -35.89 -22.30 22.77
CA THR A 167 -34.93 -21.82 23.79
C THR A 167 -33.51 -21.88 23.28
N THR A 168 -33.10 -23.00 22.68
CA THR A 168 -31.77 -23.18 22.11
C THR A 168 -31.47 -22.19 20.96
N LEU A 169 -32.48 -21.93 20.09
CA LEU A 169 -32.33 -20.96 18.99
C LEU A 169 -32.26 -19.52 19.53
N PHE A 170 -32.97 -19.18 20.61
CA PHE A 170 -32.86 -17.89 21.27
C PHE A 170 -31.45 -17.67 21.86
N GLU A 171 -30.94 -18.65 22.59
CA GLU A 171 -29.60 -18.60 23.14
C GLU A 171 -28.53 -18.45 22.03
N LEU A 172 -28.64 -19.24 20.96
CA LEU A 172 -27.78 -19.13 19.80
C LEU A 172 -27.85 -17.73 19.16
N GLY A 173 -29.03 -17.18 18.99
CA GLY A 173 -29.26 -15.85 18.48
C GLY A 173 -28.60 -14.76 19.33
N LEU A 174 -28.68 -14.90 20.66
CA LEU A 174 -28.03 -13.96 21.60
C LEU A 174 -26.51 -14.02 21.50
N ILE A 175 -25.94 -15.21 21.44
CA ILE A 175 -24.48 -15.40 21.25
C ILE A 175 -24.02 -14.77 19.93
N MET A 176 -24.76 -14.99 18.86
CA MET A 176 -24.45 -14.41 17.55
C MET A 176 -24.53 -12.88 17.55
N LEU A 177 -25.52 -12.31 18.24
CA LEU A 177 -25.65 -10.86 18.38
C LEU A 177 -24.45 -10.24 19.12
N ILE A 178 -24.01 -10.87 20.21
CA ILE A 178 -22.82 -10.44 20.96
C ILE A 178 -21.57 -10.54 20.10
N ALA A 179 -21.39 -11.63 19.36
CA ALA A 179 -20.25 -11.81 18.44
C ALA A 179 -20.24 -10.74 17.33
N LEU A 180 -21.40 -10.42 16.77
CA LEU A 180 -21.55 -9.38 15.74
C LEU A 180 -21.22 -7.99 16.31
N ALA A 181 -21.67 -7.68 17.51
CA ALA A 181 -21.35 -6.43 18.20
C ALA A 181 -19.83 -6.30 18.46
N ALA A 182 -19.21 -7.38 18.96
CA ALA A 182 -17.76 -7.43 19.19
C ALA A 182 -16.97 -7.27 17.87
N ALA A 183 -17.35 -7.97 16.81
CA ALA A 183 -16.74 -7.85 15.49
C ALA A 183 -16.87 -6.42 14.93
N THR A 184 -18.02 -5.79 15.13
CA THR A 184 -18.26 -4.39 14.72
C THR A 184 -17.35 -3.43 15.48
N LEU A 185 -17.20 -3.59 16.78
CA LEU A 185 -16.33 -2.76 17.60
C LEU A 185 -14.85 -2.90 17.19
N VAL A 186 -14.38 -4.13 17.04
CA VAL A 186 -13.00 -4.40 16.59
C VAL A 186 -12.78 -3.81 15.19
N GLY A 187 -13.68 -4.07 14.26
CA GLY A 187 -13.62 -3.53 12.90
C GLY A 187 -13.59 -1.99 12.87
N TRP A 188 -14.36 -1.33 13.73
CA TRP A 188 -14.34 0.12 13.88
C TRP A 188 -12.99 0.66 14.35
N ILE A 189 -12.38 0.01 15.34
CA ILE A 189 -11.06 0.39 15.87
C ILE A 189 -9.98 0.19 14.80
N VAL A 190 -9.96 -0.97 14.14
CA VAL A 190 -8.97 -1.32 13.12
C VAL A 190 -9.09 -0.39 11.91
N ALA A 191 -10.30 -0.18 11.38
CA ALA A 191 -10.54 0.75 10.29
C ALA A 191 -10.11 2.19 10.66
N GLY A 192 -10.28 2.58 11.93
CA GLY A 192 -9.80 3.87 12.43
C GLY A 192 -8.28 4.01 12.39
N ARG A 193 -7.56 2.96 12.80
CA ARG A 193 -6.08 2.94 12.79
C ARG A 193 -5.50 2.94 11.37
N ILE A 194 -6.12 2.23 10.45
CA ILE A 194 -5.65 2.13 9.06
C ILE A 194 -5.97 3.41 8.25
N LEU A 195 -7.14 4.00 8.46
CA LEU A 195 -7.58 5.16 7.66
C LEU A 195 -7.06 6.51 8.16
N LYS A 196 -6.58 6.61 9.41
CA LYS A 196 -6.01 7.85 9.95
C LYS A 196 -4.79 8.31 9.13
N PRO A 197 -3.77 7.46 8.89
CA PRO A 197 -2.61 7.80 8.08
C PRO A 197 -2.95 8.30 6.67
N MET A 198 -3.90 7.64 6.01
CA MET A 198 -4.34 8.05 4.67
C MET A 198 -5.01 9.43 4.63
N ARG A 199 -5.68 9.82 5.71
CA ARG A 199 -6.23 11.17 5.84
C ARG A 199 -5.15 12.20 6.04
N ASP A 200 -4.16 11.89 6.88
CA ASP A 200 -3.03 12.78 7.18
C ASP A 200 -2.20 13.01 5.90
N LEU A 201 -1.95 11.98 5.10
CA LEU A 201 -1.38 12.09 3.74
C LEU A 201 -2.20 13.01 2.83
N GLY A 202 -3.52 12.85 2.81
CA GLY A 202 -4.40 13.68 1.97
C GLY A 202 -4.49 15.15 2.40
N THR A 203 -4.28 15.46 3.68
CA THR A 203 -4.21 16.85 4.15
C THR A 203 -2.85 17.48 3.85
N MET A 204 -1.76 16.74 4.00
CA MET A 204 -0.41 17.23 3.68
C MET A 204 -0.20 17.50 2.19
N THR A 205 -0.72 16.65 1.31
CA THR A 205 -0.66 16.93 -0.15
C THR A 205 -1.35 18.25 -0.53
N ARG A 206 -2.34 18.69 0.23
CA ARG A 206 -2.97 20.02 0.04
C ARG A 206 -2.09 21.14 0.57
N ASN A 207 -1.46 20.96 1.74
CA ASN A 207 -0.58 21.96 2.34
C ASN A 207 0.70 22.18 1.52
N VAL A 208 1.24 21.12 0.90
CA VAL A 208 2.36 21.22 -0.06
C VAL A 208 1.98 22.07 -1.28
N ARG A 209 0.74 21.98 -1.76
CA ARG A 209 0.22 22.81 -2.82
C ARG A 209 0.18 24.31 -2.46
N ASP A 210 0.00 24.63 -1.18
CA ASP A 210 -0.06 26.02 -0.67
C ASP A 210 1.33 26.54 -0.26
N GLY A 211 2.43 25.85 -0.60
CA GLY A 211 3.82 26.30 -0.46
C GLY A 211 4.49 26.01 0.88
N THR A 212 3.84 25.28 1.79
CA THR A 212 4.44 24.86 3.06
C THR A 212 4.98 23.43 2.98
N VAL A 213 6.27 23.28 2.63
CA VAL A 213 6.96 21.98 2.50
C VAL A 213 7.60 21.53 3.84
N SER A 214 7.36 22.24 4.95
CA SER A 214 8.09 22.03 6.21
C SER A 214 7.53 20.93 7.12
N GLU A 215 6.30 20.51 6.94
CA GLU A 215 5.70 19.45 7.76
C GLU A 215 6.10 18.06 7.27
N ARG A 216 6.38 17.15 8.20
CA ARG A 216 6.74 15.74 7.92
C ARG A 216 5.74 14.80 8.57
N LEU A 217 5.50 13.68 7.91
CA LEU A 217 4.73 12.59 8.47
C LEU A 217 5.51 11.95 9.62
N SER A 218 4.95 11.98 10.83
CA SER A 218 5.55 11.41 12.03
C SER A 218 4.58 10.47 12.73
N GLY A 219 5.09 9.57 13.57
CA GLY A 219 4.29 8.66 14.40
C GLY A 219 3.85 7.37 13.71
N PHE A 220 4.47 6.98 12.60
CA PHE A 220 4.23 5.70 11.94
C PHE A 220 5.24 4.64 12.38
N ASN A 221 4.77 3.38 12.49
CA ASN A 221 5.66 2.26 12.69
C ASN A 221 6.40 2.00 11.36
N THR A 222 7.71 2.21 11.35
CA THR A 222 8.58 2.06 10.18
C THR A 222 8.59 0.63 9.61
N ASN A 223 8.21 -0.37 10.39
CA ASN A 223 8.14 -1.77 9.97
C ASN A 223 6.77 -2.16 9.37
N SER A 224 5.88 -1.21 9.09
CA SER A 224 4.61 -1.45 8.40
C SER A 224 4.65 -0.90 6.97
N GLU A 225 3.83 -1.46 6.06
CA GLU A 225 3.71 -1.00 4.68
C GLU A 225 3.35 0.51 4.61
N ILE A 226 2.51 0.95 5.54
CA ILE A 226 2.12 2.38 5.66
C ILE A 226 3.29 3.22 6.14
N GLY A 227 4.13 2.68 7.03
CA GLY A 227 5.37 3.33 7.48
C GLY A 227 6.36 3.52 6.33
N GLY A 228 6.50 2.51 5.46
CA GLY A 228 7.31 2.60 4.24
C GLY A 228 6.84 3.72 3.30
N ILE A 229 5.54 3.79 3.02
CA ILE A 229 4.95 4.86 2.21
C ILE A 229 5.18 6.25 2.83
N ALA A 230 5.05 6.38 4.16
CA ALA A 230 5.30 7.64 4.84
C ALA A 230 6.77 8.08 4.75
N GLN A 231 7.71 7.14 4.80
CA GLN A 231 9.14 7.39 4.65
C GLN A 231 9.49 7.80 3.22
N ASP A 232 8.96 7.11 2.20
CA ASP A 232 9.15 7.46 0.80
C ASP A 232 8.58 8.84 0.50
N PHE A 233 7.41 9.16 1.06
CA PHE A 233 6.80 10.48 0.91
C PHE A 233 7.64 11.58 1.57
N ASN A 234 8.15 11.36 2.78
CA ASN A 234 9.06 12.30 3.44
C ASN A 234 10.34 12.51 2.62
N SER A 235 10.91 11.44 2.07
CA SER A 235 12.10 11.53 1.21
C SER A 235 11.84 12.33 -0.08
N MET A 236 10.64 12.20 -0.66
CA MET A 236 10.20 13.02 -1.79
C MET A 236 10.07 14.49 -1.39
N LEU A 237 9.50 14.78 -0.23
CA LEU A 237 9.40 16.15 0.29
C LEU A 237 10.77 16.78 0.55
N ASP A 238 11.73 16.02 1.08
CA ASP A 238 13.09 16.50 1.31
C ASP A 238 13.76 16.88 -0.02
N ARG A 239 13.70 16.02 -1.03
CA ARG A 239 14.22 16.32 -2.38
C ARG A 239 13.55 17.54 -3.01
N THR A 240 12.23 17.69 -2.81
CA THR A 240 11.47 18.82 -3.33
C THR A 240 11.87 20.12 -2.64
N ALA A 241 12.05 20.10 -1.32
CA ALA A 241 12.51 21.25 -0.54
C ALA A 241 13.92 21.68 -0.96
N GLU A 242 14.85 20.73 -1.08
CA GLU A 242 16.22 21.00 -1.53
C GLU A 242 16.26 21.60 -2.94
N ALA A 243 15.44 21.07 -3.86
CA ALA A 243 15.33 21.61 -5.23
C ALA A 243 14.79 23.05 -5.22
N PHE A 244 13.78 23.33 -4.38
CA PHE A 244 13.18 24.66 -4.28
C PHE A 244 14.15 25.68 -3.68
N ASP A 245 14.87 25.28 -2.62
CA ASP A 245 15.90 26.14 -2.00
C ASP A 245 17.07 26.38 -2.94
N SER A 246 17.47 25.41 -3.73
CA SER A 246 18.48 25.56 -4.78
C SER A 246 18.02 26.53 -5.85
N GLN A 247 16.75 26.40 -6.30
CA GLN A 247 16.18 27.29 -7.30
C GLN A 247 16.08 28.74 -6.79
N LYS A 248 15.66 28.91 -5.54
CA LYS A 248 15.57 30.24 -4.90
C LYS A 248 16.94 30.90 -4.85
N ARG A 249 17.95 30.19 -4.34
CA ARG A 249 19.34 30.71 -4.31
C ARG A 249 19.83 31.10 -5.70
N PHE A 250 19.56 30.27 -6.70
CA PHE A 250 19.93 30.55 -8.10
C PHE A 250 19.32 31.88 -8.61
N VAL A 251 18.04 32.13 -8.33
CA VAL A 251 17.36 33.38 -8.73
C VAL A 251 17.93 34.59 -7.97
N ASP A 252 18.14 34.45 -6.68
CA ASP A 252 18.69 35.52 -5.83
C ASP A 252 20.11 35.88 -6.27
N ASP A 253 21.00 34.89 -6.48
CA ASP A 253 22.38 35.10 -6.91
C ASP A 253 22.44 35.71 -8.32
N ALA A 254 21.61 35.22 -9.26
CA ALA A 254 21.52 35.79 -10.61
C ALA A 254 21.08 37.26 -10.56
N GLY A 255 20.11 37.58 -9.70
CA GLY A 255 19.65 38.95 -9.49
C GLY A 255 20.77 39.87 -8.97
N HIS A 256 21.58 39.39 -8.05
CA HIS A 256 22.74 40.14 -7.52
C HIS A 256 23.81 40.38 -8.59
N GLU A 257 24.18 39.36 -9.36
CA GLU A 257 25.20 39.45 -10.40
C GLU A 257 24.80 40.32 -11.62
N LEU A 258 23.49 40.45 -11.87
CA LEU A 258 22.95 41.34 -12.89
C LEU A 258 22.78 42.79 -12.41
N LYS A 259 22.54 43.01 -11.10
CA LYS A 259 22.34 44.35 -10.52
C LYS A 259 23.59 45.17 -10.52
N THR A 260 24.74 44.56 -10.28
CA THR A 260 26.06 45.26 -10.23
C THR A 260 26.40 45.96 -11.55
N PRO A 261 26.48 45.25 -12.70
CA PRO A 261 26.77 45.90 -14.00
C PRO A 261 25.73 46.93 -14.38
N LEU A 262 24.44 46.68 -14.07
CA LEU A 262 23.37 47.63 -14.33
C LEU A 262 23.57 48.95 -13.55
N THR A 263 24.06 48.86 -12.32
CA THR A 263 24.37 50.05 -11.49
C THR A 263 25.56 50.82 -12.07
N ILE A 264 26.61 50.14 -12.56
CA ILE A 264 27.74 50.74 -13.23
C ILE A 264 27.33 51.47 -14.49
N ILE A 265 26.58 50.78 -15.38
CA ILE A 265 26.02 51.35 -16.60
C ILE A 265 25.24 52.62 -16.28
N ARG A 266 24.33 52.55 -15.30
CA ARG A 266 23.51 53.73 -14.88
C ARG A 266 24.37 54.86 -14.39
N GLY A 267 25.39 54.60 -13.57
CA GLY A 267 26.33 55.62 -13.08
C GLY A 267 27.05 56.33 -14.22
N HIS A 268 27.58 55.58 -15.20
CA HIS A 268 28.26 56.16 -16.36
C HIS A 268 27.32 56.92 -17.28
N LEU A 269 26.07 56.48 -17.43
CA LEU A 269 25.04 57.24 -18.17
C LEU A 269 24.70 58.57 -17.47
N ASP A 270 24.64 58.60 -16.15
CA ASP A 270 24.39 59.81 -15.40
C ASP A 270 25.60 60.79 -15.46
N LEU A 271 26.84 60.28 -15.51
CA LEU A 271 28.06 61.09 -15.77
C LEU A 271 28.01 61.72 -17.18
N ILE A 272 27.68 60.94 -18.19
CA ILE A 272 27.51 61.47 -19.56
C ILE A 272 26.44 62.57 -19.63
N LYS A 273 25.32 62.39 -18.95
CA LYS A 273 24.27 63.40 -18.89
C LYS A 273 24.73 64.71 -18.17
N ALA A 274 25.54 64.57 -17.15
CA ALA A 274 26.05 65.70 -16.40
C ALA A 274 27.17 66.49 -17.16
N ASN A 275 28.00 65.73 -17.92
CA ASN A 275 29.11 66.29 -18.67
C ASN A 275 29.34 65.52 -19.98
N SER A 276 29.06 66.13 -21.13
CA SER A 276 29.19 65.51 -22.42
C SER A 276 30.64 65.15 -22.80
N THR A 277 31.69 65.69 -22.15
CA THR A 277 33.06 65.29 -22.35
C THR A 277 33.42 63.91 -21.85
N GLU A 278 32.62 63.36 -20.92
CA GLU A 278 32.76 62.01 -20.36
C GLU A 278 32.31 60.88 -21.28
N VAL A 279 31.77 61.17 -22.42
CA VAL A 279 31.30 60.12 -23.38
C VAL A 279 32.41 59.19 -23.80
N LYS A 280 33.62 59.73 -24.10
CA LYS A 280 34.79 58.92 -24.56
C LYS A 280 35.29 57.96 -23.47
N SER A 281 35.26 58.34 -22.21
CA SER A 281 35.71 57.52 -21.10
C SER A 281 34.68 56.52 -20.63
N SER A 282 33.40 56.92 -20.64
CA SER A 282 32.27 56.12 -20.12
C SER A 282 31.72 55.09 -21.12
N MET A 283 31.76 55.38 -22.42
CA MET A 283 31.20 54.46 -23.45
C MET A 283 31.87 53.10 -23.49
N PRO A 284 33.20 52.96 -23.47
CA PRO A 284 33.84 51.65 -23.42
C PRO A 284 33.46 50.83 -22.19
N ILE A 285 33.30 51.49 -21.02
CA ILE A 285 32.90 50.81 -19.79
C ILE A 285 31.45 50.32 -19.88
N ILE A 286 30.57 51.10 -20.47
CA ILE A 286 29.18 50.70 -20.69
C ILE A 286 29.13 49.50 -21.68
N GLU A 287 29.89 49.54 -22.77
CA GLU A 287 29.96 48.47 -23.76
C GLU A 287 30.48 47.16 -23.11
N ASP A 288 31.51 47.23 -22.27
CA ASP A 288 32.10 46.10 -21.56
C ASP A 288 31.08 45.48 -20.58
N GLU A 289 30.39 46.30 -19.80
CA GLU A 289 29.35 45.80 -18.88
C GLU A 289 28.13 45.20 -19.62
N VAL A 290 27.76 45.69 -20.78
CA VAL A 290 26.71 45.09 -21.63
C VAL A 290 27.15 43.72 -22.14
N LEU A 291 28.42 43.59 -22.59
CA LEU A 291 28.99 42.31 -23.01
C LEU A 291 29.08 41.31 -21.86
N ARG A 292 29.46 41.79 -20.66
CA ARG A 292 29.46 41.02 -19.42
C ARG A 292 28.08 40.50 -19.08
N MET A 293 27.04 41.35 -19.09
CA MET A 293 25.66 40.92 -18.84
C MET A 293 25.18 39.89 -19.87
N THR A 294 25.51 40.06 -21.13
CA THR A 294 25.18 39.12 -22.21
C THR A 294 25.79 37.75 -21.94
N ARG A 295 27.05 37.70 -21.48
CA ARG A 295 27.77 36.47 -21.09
C ARG A 295 27.07 35.81 -19.91
N ILE A 296 26.75 36.58 -18.84
CA ILE A 296 26.03 36.04 -17.66
C ILE A 296 24.69 35.41 -18.06
N VAL A 297 23.88 36.10 -18.90
CA VAL A 297 22.59 35.59 -19.36
C VAL A 297 22.75 34.26 -20.14
N LYS A 298 23.76 34.19 -21.02
CA LYS A 298 24.07 32.98 -21.79
C LYS A 298 24.51 31.81 -20.90
N ASP A 299 25.29 32.08 -19.87
CA ASP A 299 25.75 31.11 -18.89
C ASP A 299 24.57 30.60 -18.04
N LEU A 300 23.68 31.47 -17.58
CA LEU A 300 22.44 31.12 -16.90
C LEU A 300 21.54 30.25 -17.74
N GLN A 301 21.37 30.58 -19.04
CA GLN A 301 20.60 29.77 -19.97
C GLN A 301 21.20 28.37 -20.14
N THR A 302 22.53 28.27 -20.22
CA THR A 302 23.22 26.97 -20.30
C THR A 302 22.98 26.13 -19.07
N LEU A 303 23.09 26.73 -17.87
CA LEU A 303 22.84 26.04 -16.60
C LEU A 303 21.37 25.65 -16.42
N THR A 304 20.41 26.44 -16.94
CA THR A 304 19.00 26.07 -16.90
C THR A 304 18.72 24.88 -17.81
N LYS A 305 19.29 24.88 -19.02
CA LYS A 305 19.13 23.76 -19.96
C LYS A 305 19.85 22.48 -19.54
N SER A 306 20.84 22.58 -18.64
CA SER A 306 21.59 21.39 -18.21
C SER A 306 20.76 20.33 -17.51
N SER A 307 19.57 20.69 -17.01
CA SER A 307 18.59 19.76 -16.41
C SER A 307 17.66 19.09 -17.43
N GLU A 308 17.74 19.48 -18.72
CA GLU A 308 16.90 18.90 -19.78
C GLU A 308 17.54 17.60 -20.31
N PRO A 309 16.77 16.56 -20.62
CA PRO A 309 17.29 15.31 -21.18
C PRO A 309 18.02 15.50 -22.54
N THR A 310 17.68 16.57 -23.27
CA THR A 310 18.24 16.91 -24.56
C THR A 310 19.49 17.80 -24.49
N PHE A 311 20.01 18.05 -23.29
CA PHE A 311 21.16 18.94 -23.08
C PHE A 311 22.43 18.42 -23.75
N ILE A 312 22.65 17.11 -23.76
CA ILE A 312 23.81 16.44 -24.38
C ILE A 312 23.34 15.66 -25.61
N GLN A 313 24.03 15.92 -26.73
CA GLN A 313 23.81 15.23 -28.00
C GLN A 313 25.06 14.44 -28.35
N LEU A 314 25.03 13.16 -28.03
CA LEU A 314 26.22 12.29 -28.22
C LEU A 314 26.44 11.96 -29.69
N GLU A 315 27.64 12.17 -30.17
CA GLU A 315 28.14 11.76 -31.49
C GLU A 315 29.51 11.07 -31.34
N SER A 316 29.90 10.28 -32.34
CA SER A 316 31.22 9.62 -32.33
C SER A 316 32.26 10.64 -32.71
N VAL A 317 33.15 10.99 -31.77
CA VAL A 317 34.18 12.06 -31.95
C VAL A 317 35.53 11.55 -31.49
N ASN A 318 36.56 11.97 -32.18
CA ASN A 318 37.95 11.85 -31.71
C ASN A 318 38.20 12.99 -30.71
N PRO A 319 38.53 12.69 -29.42
CA PRO A 319 38.82 13.70 -28.42
C PRO A 319 39.93 14.68 -28.78
N GLY A 320 40.94 14.23 -29.50
CA GLY A 320 42.04 15.08 -29.97
C GLY A 320 41.55 16.20 -30.89
N ASP A 321 40.62 15.91 -31.80
CA ASP A 321 40.11 16.92 -32.74
C ASP A 321 39.39 18.09 -32.02
N ILE A 322 38.82 17.84 -30.86
CA ILE A 322 38.19 18.88 -30.04
C ILE A 322 39.26 19.77 -29.41
N VAL A 323 40.33 19.14 -28.87
CA VAL A 323 41.47 19.86 -28.26
C VAL A 323 42.15 20.72 -29.29
N ASP A 324 42.44 20.18 -30.49
CA ASP A 324 43.04 20.92 -31.59
C ASP A 324 42.24 22.14 -32.02
N GLU A 325 40.92 21.98 -32.19
CA GLU A 325 40.01 23.08 -32.51
C GLU A 325 40.02 24.17 -31.43
N VAL A 326 40.00 23.78 -30.16
CA VAL A 326 39.98 24.72 -29.02
C VAL A 326 41.36 25.38 -28.87
N PHE A 327 42.44 24.68 -29.10
CA PHE A 327 43.80 25.23 -29.07
C PHE A 327 43.99 26.38 -30.07
N VAL A 328 43.51 26.19 -31.30
CA VAL A 328 43.56 27.27 -32.32
C VAL A 328 42.81 28.52 -31.85
N LYS A 329 41.63 28.35 -31.20
CA LYS A 329 40.83 29.46 -30.65
C LYS A 329 41.54 30.11 -29.46
N ALA A 330 42.20 29.36 -28.59
CA ALA A 330 42.86 29.83 -27.39
C ALA A 330 43.96 30.84 -27.70
N GLY A 331 44.75 30.63 -28.76
CA GLY A 331 45.79 31.54 -29.20
C GLY A 331 45.33 32.93 -29.58
N ALA A 332 44.05 33.06 -29.94
CA ALA A 332 43.43 34.34 -30.27
C ALA A 332 42.83 35.07 -29.01
N LEU A 333 42.70 34.39 -27.87
CA LEU A 333 42.07 34.95 -26.67
C LEU A 333 43.05 35.76 -25.81
N ALA A 334 44.29 35.32 -25.70
CA ALA A 334 45.32 35.98 -24.90
C ALA A 334 46.75 35.59 -25.31
N GLU A 335 47.69 36.50 -25.08
CA GLU A 335 49.14 36.20 -25.24
C GLU A 335 49.61 35.40 -24.03
N ARG A 336 49.83 34.07 -24.24
CA ARG A 336 50.35 33.10 -23.25
C ARG A 336 51.29 32.12 -23.97
N ASN A 337 52.08 31.40 -23.22
CA ASN A 337 52.79 30.24 -23.73
C ASN A 337 51.87 29.03 -23.83
N TRP A 338 51.18 28.91 -24.98
CA TRP A 338 50.22 27.83 -25.19
C TRP A 338 50.92 26.51 -25.49
N MET A 339 50.51 25.46 -24.74
CA MET A 339 50.95 24.08 -24.90
C MET A 339 49.78 23.18 -25.15
N ILE A 340 50.01 22.12 -25.93
CA ILE A 340 49.01 21.12 -26.23
C ILE A 340 49.54 19.74 -25.88
N GLU A 341 48.76 18.92 -25.17
CA GLU A 341 49.07 17.53 -24.91
C GLU A 341 47.88 16.65 -25.31
N VAL A 342 48.03 15.92 -26.41
CA VAL A 342 46.99 14.99 -26.89
C VAL A 342 47.56 13.59 -26.89
N THR A 343 47.00 12.71 -26.07
CA THR A 343 47.28 11.28 -26.14
C THR A 343 46.33 10.67 -27.17
N GLU A 344 46.83 9.75 -27.98
CA GLU A 344 46.00 9.04 -28.96
C GLU A 344 44.88 8.28 -28.27
N ILE A 345 43.66 8.67 -28.56
CA ILE A 345 42.40 8.10 -27.98
C ILE A 345 41.51 7.65 -29.13
N ILE A 346 40.93 6.46 -29.00
CA ILE A 346 39.93 5.98 -29.97
C ILE A 346 38.70 6.88 -29.91
N PRO A 347 37.95 7.03 -31.01
CA PRO A 347 36.71 7.79 -31.03
C PRO A 347 35.75 7.28 -29.94
N ILE A 348 35.15 8.21 -29.18
CA ILE A 348 34.19 7.95 -28.13
C ILE A 348 32.91 8.78 -28.38
N TYR A 349 31.80 8.40 -27.73
CA TYR A 349 30.54 9.14 -27.86
C TYR A 349 30.53 10.34 -26.91
N LEU A 350 30.58 11.55 -27.49
CA LEU A 350 30.57 12.84 -26.78
C LEU A 350 29.72 13.85 -27.51
N ASP A 351 29.26 14.87 -26.78
CA ASP A 351 28.78 16.12 -27.40
C ASP A 351 30.01 17.05 -27.65
N ARG A 352 30.45 17.12 -28.92
CA ARG A 352 31.60 17.94 -29.34
C ARG A 352 31.45 19.39 -28.91
N GLN A 353 30.28 19.97 -29.11
CA GLN A 353 30.02 21.38 -28.79
C GLN A 353 30.14 21.66 -27.30
N ARG A 354 29.59 20.76 -26.46
CA ARG A 354 29.61 20.90 -25.01
C ARG A 354 31.04 20.71 -24.45
N ILE A 355 31.78 19.72 -24.93
CA ILE A 355 33.15 19.54 -24.48
C ILE A 355 34.02 20.76 -24.88
N ALA A 356 33.90 21.26 -26.13
CA ALA A 356 34.60 22.46 -26.55
C ALA A 356 34.18 23.69 -25.70
N GLN A 357 32.87 23.82 -25.34
CA GLN A 357 32.39 24.86 -24.43
C GLN A 357 33.03 24.75 -23.03
N ALA A 358 33.16 23.54 -22.50
CA ALA A 358 33.78 23.30 -21.19
C ALA A 358 35.27 23.70 -21.22
N LEU A 359 35.99 23.28 -22.24
CA LEU A 359 37.42 23.65 -22.40
C LEU A 359 37.58 25.17 -22.52
N ILE A 360 36.74 25.88 -23.25
CA ILE A 360 36.78 27.35 -23.34
C ILE A 360 36.57 27.99 -21.98
N GLN A 361 35.62 27.48 -21.15
CA GLN A 361 35.44 27.97 -19.79
C GLN A 361 36.67 27.74 -18.89
N LEU A 362 37.33 26.59 -19.04
CA LEU A 362 38.57 26.27 -18.32
C LEU A 362 39.72 27.20 -18.77
N ILE A 363 39.82 27.47 -20.05
CA ILE A 363 40.81 28.40 -20.62
C ILE A 363 40.56 29.82 -20.11
N ASP A 364 39.33 30.30 -20.13
CA ASP A 364 38.97 31.64 -19.62
C ASP A 364 39.35 31.76 -18.13
N ASN A 365 39.15 30.69 -17.38
CA ASN A 365 39.59 30.62 -15.97
C ASN A 365 41.11 30.66 -15.85
N ALA A 366 41.87 29.89 -16.65
CA ALA A 366 43.33 29.90 -16.60
C ALA A 366 43.90 31.28 -17.01
N ILE A 367 43.37 31.92 -18.05
CA ILE A 367 43.76 33.27 -18.46
C ILE A 367 43.60 34.29 -17.32
N LYS A 368 42.51 34.23 -16.56
CA LYS A 368 42.22 35.13 -15.43
C LYS A 368 43.20 35.01 -14.27
N HIS A 369 43.85 33.83 -14.15
CA HIS A 369 44.75 33.50 -13.02
C HIS A 369 46.20 33.42 -13.45
N THR A 370 46.54 33.85 -14.69
CA THR A 370 47.91 33.85 -15.24
C THR A 370 48.24 35.21 -15.83
N GLU A 371 49.53 35.49 -15.97
CA GLU A 371 50.07 36.70 -16.62
C GLU A 371 50.58 36.38 -18.05
N PRO A 372 50.86 37.38 -18.92
CA PRO A 372 51.30 37.16 -20.30
C PRO A 372 52.52 36.24 -20.48
N ALA A 373 53.42 36.17 -19.48
CA ALA A 373 54.60 35.30 -19.53
C ALA A 373 54.34 33.86 -19.09
N ASP A 374 53.16 33.58 -18.53
CA ASP A 374 52.80 32.26 -18.03
C ASP A 374 52.45 31.26 -19.12
N SER A 375 52.48 30.02 -18.76
CA SER A 375 52.17 28.89 -19.64
C SER A 375 50.80 28.30 -19.32
N ILE A 376 50.05 27.95 -20.35
CA ILE A 376 48.74 27.24 -20.26
C ILE A 376 48.82 26.02 -21.18
N GLU A 377 48.53 24.85 -20.63
CA GLU A 377 48.47 23.58 -21.34
C GLU A 377 47.00 23.16 -21.49
N ILE A 378 46.61 22.78 -22.71
CA ILE A 378 45.27 22.22 -23.00
C ILE A 378 45.50 20.78 -23.42
N GLY A 379 44.78 19.85 -22.86
CA GLY A 379 45.01 18.45 -23.20
C GLY A 379 43.83 17.52 -23.06
N CYS A 380 44.02 16.34 -23.67
CA CYS A 380 43.20 15.17 -23.38
C CYS A 380 44.06 13.93 -23.22
N ARG A 381 43.69 13.07 -22.28
CA ARG A 381 44.40 11.82 -21.98
C ARG A 381 43.47 10.73 -21.50
N THR A 382 43.90 9.48 -21.64
CA THR A 382 43.23 8.33 -21.02
C THR A 382 43.86 8.03 -19.67
N LYS A 383 43.02 8.00 -18.61
CA LYS A 383 43.47 7.65 -17.27
C LYS A 383 42.36 6.86 -16.54
N SER A 384 42.73 5.68 -16.02
CA SER A 384 41.83 4.84 -15.19
C SER A 384 40.45 4.54 -15.81
N GLY A 385 40.37 4.33 -17.13
CA GLY A 385 39.09 4.03 -17.82
C GLY A 385 38.25 5.26 -18.17
N PHE A 386 38.82 6.45 -18.01
CA PHE A 386 38.21 7.73 -18.38
C PHE A 386 39.02 8.44 -19.48
N CYS A 387 38.30 9.19 -20.31
CA CYS A 387 38.88 10.25 -21.12
C CYS A 387 38.83 11.55 -20.28
N GLU A 388 39.98 12.10 -19.95
CA GLU A 388 40.13 13.36 -19.22
C GLU A 388 40.42 14.48 -20.22
N PHE A 389 39.63 15.55 -20.19
CA PHE A 389 39.89 16.83 -20.85
C PHE A 389 40.29 17.84 -19.79
N TYR A 390 41.40 18.53 -19.96
CA TYR A 390 41.91 19.41 -18.93
C TYR A 390 42.59 20.66 -19.47
N VAL A 391 42.71 21.65 -18.61
CA VAL A 391 43.54 22.83 -18.78
C VAL A 391 44.43 22.95 -17.55
N GLY A 392 45.73 22.99 -17.76
CA GLY A 392 46.74 23.20 -16.74
C GLY A 392 47.40 24.58 -16.90
N ASP A 393 47.62 25.28 -15.79
CA ASP A 393 48.24 26.60 -15.78
C ASP A 393 49.52 26.64 -14.92
N SER A 394 50.29 27.74 -15.04
CA SER A 394 51.44 28.05 -14.19
C SER A 394 51.14 29.09 -13.11
N GLY A 395 49.87 29.41 -12.88
CA GLY A 395 49.40 30.38 -11.90
C GLY A 395 49.53 29.93 -10.44
N PRO A 396 48.86 30.61 -9.51
CA PRO A 396 48.98 30.32 -8.08
C PRO A 396 48.34 29.02 -7.60
N GLY A 397 47.59 28.34 -8.49
CA GLY A 397 46.89 27.11 -8.16
C GLY A 397 45.63 27.30 -7.31
N ILE A 398 44.95 26.19 -6.96
CA ILE A 398 43.69 26.20 -6.15
C ILE A 398 43.98 25.50 -4.82
N PRO A 399 43.78 26.21 -3.68
CA PRO A 399 43.94 25.63 -2.35
C PRO A 399 43.05 24.41 -2.13
N VAL A 400 43.56 23.36 -1.47
CA VAL A 400 42.85 22.09 -1.24
C VAL A 400 41.50 22.30 -0.54
N SER A 401 41.40 23.25 0.43
CA SER A 401 40.18 23.57 1.16
C SER A 401 39.06 24.15 0.29
N SER A 402 39.42 24.67 -0.88
CA SER A 402 38.46 25.32 -1.79
C SER A 402 38.04 24.43 -2.97
N ARG A 403 38.79 23.35 -3.25
CA ARG A 403 38.59 22.50 -4.43
C ARG A 403 37.17 21.91 -4.51
N SER A 404 36.54 21.60 -3.39
CA SER A 404 35.19 21.04 -3.35
C SER A 404 34.09 22.05 -3.70
N LYS A 405 34.35 23.34 -3.56
CA LYS A 405 33.35 24.42 -3.69
C LYS A 405 33.52 25.25 -4.96
N VAL A 406 34.64 25.20 -5.66
CA VAL A 406 34.88 26.07 -6.83
C VAL A 406 33.99 25.74 -8.04
N PHE A 407 33.35 24.56 -8.05
CA PHE A 407 32.39 24.17 -9.07
C PHE A 407 30.94 24.58 -8.71
N ASP A 408 30.73 25.11 -7.51
CA ASP A 408 29.42 25.63 -7.14
C ASP A 408 29.16 26.96 -7.88
N ARG A 409 27.88 27.24 -8.13
CA ARG A 409 27.47 28.46 -8.86
C ARG A 409 27.82 29.71 -8.05
N PHE A 410 28.32 30.75 -8.74
CA PHE A 410 28.65 32.07 -8.17
C PHE A 410 29.75 32.03 -7.09
N VAL A 411 30.44 30.93 -6.93
CA VAL A 411 31.58 30.86 -6.01
C VAL A 411 32.79 31.54 -6.64
N ARG A 412 33.36 32.51 -5.88
CA ARG A 412 34.61 33.20 -6.19
C ARG A 412 35.64 32.85 -5.12
N GLY A 413 36.87 32.57 -5.54
CA GLY A 413 37.93 32.24 -4.60
C GLY A 413 38.47 33.47 -3.84
N ASN A 414 38.46 33.41 -2.52
CA ASN A 414 39.07 34.46 -1.68
C ASN A 414 40.62 34.59 -1.83
N TRP A 415 41.22 33.75 -2.67
CA TRP A 415 42.67 33.73 -2.94
C TRP A 415 43.05 34.45 -4.24
N THR A 416 42.05 35.03 -4.91
CA THR A 416 42.27 35.84 -6.11
C THR A 416 42.30 37.30 -5.76
N PRO A 417 43.09 38.17 -6.44
CA PRO A 417 43.02 39.61 -6.30
C PRO A 417 41.58 40.11 -6.49
N GLN A 418 41.16 41.12 -5.73
CA GLN A 418 39.81 41.66 -5.73
C GLN A 418 39.32 42.14 -7.12
N ASP A 419 40.21 42.35 -8.06
CA ASP A 419 39.94 42.85 -9.40
C ASP A 419 39.78 41.76 -10.47
N THR A 420 39.70 40.48 -10.08
CA THR A 420 39.55 39.38 -11.11
C THR A 420 38.09 39.31 -11.54
N GLU A 421 37.81 39.79 -12.75
CA GLU A 421 36.46 39.76 -13.34
C GLU A 421 35.97 38.32 -13.64
N GLY A 422 34.85 37.93 -13.08
CA GLY A 422 34.22 36.64 -13.37
C GLY A 422 32.83 36.52 -12.75
N SER A 423 31.90 35.85 -13.44
CA SER A 423 30.56 35.59 -12.96
C SER A 423 30.48 34.45 -11.91
N GLY A 424 31.56 33.66 -11.74
CA GLY A 424 31.54 32.44 -10.92
C GLY A 424 30.66 31.32 -11.50
N LEU A 425 30.27 31.42 -12.79
CA LEU A 425 29.42 30.42 -13.47
C LEU A 425 30.22 29.46 -14.35
N GLY A 426 31.43 29.84 -14.80
CA GLY A 426 32.18 29.03 -15.76
C GLY A 426 32.51 27.62 -15.31
N LEU A 427 33.03 27.44 -14.08
CA LEU A 427 33.33 26.12 -13.53
C LEU A 427 32.04 25.32 -13.22
N ALA A 428 30.95 25.97 -12.87
CA ALA A 428 29.64 25.33 -12.69
C ALA A 428 29.08 24.80 -14.04
N ILE A 429 29.33 25.48 -15.14
CA ILE A 429 29.02 25.00 -16.51
C ILE A 429 29.87 23.77 -16.85
N VAL A 430 31.16 23.78 -16.54
CA VAL A 430 32.04 22.60 -16.74
C VAL A 430 31.51 21.40 -15.95
N SER A 431 31.10 21.59 -14.70
CA SER A 431 30.50 20.56 -13.88
C SER A 431 29.17 20.03 -14.46
N ALA A 432 28.31 20.92 -14.94
CA ALA A 432 27.05 20.53 -15.57
C ALA A 432 27.25 19.72 -16.87
N ILE A 433 28.23 20.11 -17.67
CA ILE A 433 28.60 19.38 -18.90
C ILE A 433 29.22 17.99 -18.57
N ALA A 434 30.06 17.90 -17.55
CA ALA A 434 30.62 16.63 -17.08
C ALA A 434 29.51 15.68 -16.61
N GLN A 435 28.63 16.16 -15.76
CA GLN A 435 27.46 15.39 -15.26
C GLN A 435 26.52 14.95 -16.37
N GLY A 436 26.24 15.83 -17.33
CA GLY A 436 25.42 15.48 -18.50
C GLY A 436 26.00 14.35 -19.35
N HIS A 437 27.33 14.21 -19.39
CA HIS A 437 28.05 13.08 -19.99
C HIS A 437 28.18 11.87 -19.06
N GLY A 438 27.57 11.85 -17.87
CA GLY A 438 27.76 10.79 -16.87
C GLY A 438 29.17 10.71 -16.29
N GLY A 439 29.90 11.81 -16.37
CA GLY A 439 31.26 11.99 -15.87
C GLY A 439 31.32 12.88 -14.63
N GLU A 440 32.52 13.35 -14.31
CA GLU A 440 32.75 14.21 -13.15
C GLU A 440 33.89 15.21 -13.45
N VAL A 441 34.00 16.24 -12.61
CA VAL A 441 35.07 17.23 -12.69
C VAL A 441 36.21 16.88 -11.72
N PHE A 442 37.42 17.36 -12.01
CA PHE A 442 38.57 17.15 -11.14
C PHE A 442 39.48 18.38 -11.08
N ILE A 443 40.26 18.47 -9.99
CA ILE A 443 41.32 19.47 -9.80
C ILE A 443 42.54 18.76 -9.27
N ASP A 444 43.62 18.88 -10.02
CA ASP A 444 44.95 18.40 -9.65
C ASP A 444 45.96 19.56 -9.64
N SER A 445 47.19 19.27 -9.29
CA SER A 445 48.29 20.21 -9.44
C SER A 445 48.89 20.08 -10.87
N SER A 446 48.99 21.20 -11.55
CA SER A 446 49.59 21.24 -12.92
C SER A 446 51.08 20.92 -12.91
N LYS A 447 51.55 20.28 -13.96
CA LYS A 447 53.00 20.09 -14.22
C LYS A 447 53.73 21.44 -14.36
N LEU A 448 52.94 22.49 -14.70
CA LEU A 448 53.47 23.84 -14.91
C LEU A 448 53.59 24.63 -13.58
N GLY A 449 53.12 24.06 -12.45
CA GLY A 449 53.23 24.63 -11.13
C GLY A 449 51.96 25.21 -10.53
N GLY A 450 50.91 25.45 -11.33
CA GLY A 450 49.63 25.97 -10.92
C GLY A 450 48.54 24.92 -10.72
N ALA A 451 47.35 25.19 -11.24
CA ALA A 451 46.20 24.27 -11.18
C ALA A 451 46.04 23.49 -12.52
N GLU A 452 45.65 22.24 -12.42
CA GLU A 452 45.11 21.46 -13.53
C GLU A 452 43.61 21.22 -13.23
N VAL A 453 42.73 21.80 -14.02
CA VAL A 453 41.28 21.69 -13.87
C VAL A 453 40.70 21.01 -15.09
N GLY A 454 39.85 20.01 -14.89
CA GLY A 454 39.31 19.27 -16.00
C GLY A 454 38.02 18.55 -15.72
N LEU A 455 37.52 17.89 -16.75
CA LEU A 455 36.38 16.97 -16.68
C LEU A 455 36.82 15.60 -17.23
N ARG A 456 36.22 14.55 -16.69
CA ARG A 456 36.47 13.17 -17.13
C ARG A 456 35.17 12.48 -17.48
N VAL A 457 35.14 11.77 -18.60
CA VAL A 457 34.03 11.03 -19.16
C VAL A 457 34.43 9.57 -19.31
N LYS A 458 33.54 8.64 -18.99
CA LYS A 458 33.82 7.19 -19.10
C LYS A 458 34.05 6.79 -20.56
N LEU A 459 35.07 5.98 -20.80
CA LEU A 459 35.38 5.42 -22.11
C LEU A 459 34.35 4.40 -22.59
N ASP A 460 33.67 3.73 -21.66
CA ASP A 460 32.69 2.67 -21.92
C ASP A 460 31.25 3.21 -22.18
N GLN A 461 31.10 4.37 -22.80
CA GLN A 461 29.82 4.81 -23.32
C GLN A 461 29.44 4.08 -24.61
N THR A 462 29.68 2.77 -24.67
CA THR A 462 29.14 1.90 -25.70
C THR A 462 27.69 1.62 -25.39
N MET A 463 26.77 2.21 -26.17
CA MET A 463 25.36 1.85 -26.28
C MET A 463 24.46 1.96 -25.00
N GLN A 464 24.06 3.15 -24.66
CA GLN A 464 22.70 3.35 -24.15
C GLN A 464 21.85 4.19 -25.12
N VAL A 465 21.97 3.91 -26.41
CA VAL A 465 21.01 4.40 -27.42
C VAL A 465 20.28 3.17 -27.95
N GLY A 466 19.06 2.99 -27.47
CA GLY A 466 18.14 2.02 -28.04
C GLY A 466 17.64 0.95 -27.08
N LYS A 467 16.79 1.35 -26.13
CA LYS A 467 15.65 0.55 -25.68
C LYS A 467 14.54 1.53 -25.26
N GLU A 468 13.75 1.94 -26.22
CA GLU A 468 12.35 2.24 -26.00
C GLU A 468 11.53 0.93 -25.98
#